data_6f4fb78131ffac61b442d78d83c58907
#
_entry.id   6f4fb78131ffac61b442d78d83c58907
#
_cell.length_a   1.000
_cell.length_b   1.000
_cell.length_c   1.000
_cell.angle_alpha   90.00
_cell.angle_beta   90.00
_cell.angle_gamma   90.00
#
_symmetry.space_group_name_H-M   'P 1'
#
loop_
_entity.id
_entity.type
_entity.pdbx_description
1 polymer ?
#
loop_
_entity_poly.entity_id
_entity_poly.type
_entity_poly.pdbx_seq_one_letter_code
_entity_poly.pdbx_strand_id
1 'polypeptide(L)'
;LSENDNHAFGISLGGATAALAVVFAGVASGDIATNLITEGLYVLGYGVLGVVMLMCTRWIFDNIVFPQIDLKQMISQGNIAAGTLDAGNMIATAIIIFGVFAWSTGDWLSSIGVVVGMYLVTQLLLVLISRYRVNLFAKRNKGRFFRDAINEGNVALAIRFAGFQIGTALAISTSGNLVVFGSDLVLSIASWAIVAFVLLIGVIVLTLLIEKVVLYGI
;
A
#
# COMPACT_ATOMS: atom_id res chain seq x y z
N LEU A 1 14.76 -15.15 -16.92
CA LEU A 1 15.07 -13.86 -17.56
C LEU A 1 14.86 -14.08 -19.04
N SER A 2 13.84 -13.45 -19.62
CA SER A 2 13.46 -13.63 -21.02
C SER A 2 14.48 -12.90 -21.92
N GLU A 3 14.66 -13.40 -23.14
CA GLU A 3 15.54 -12.83 -24.17
C GLU A 3 15.21 -11.38 -24.56
N ASN A 4 14.06 -10.86 -24.13
CA ASN A 4 13.66 -9.49 -24.31
C ASN A 4 13.70 -8.76 -22.96
N ASP A 5 14.58 -7.77 -22.82
CA ASP A 5 14.72 -6.89 -21.65
C ASP A 5 13.43 -6.10 -21.39
N ASN A 6 12.47 -6.71 -20.70
CA ASN A 6 11.23 -6.04 -20.31
C ASN A 6 11.43 -5.26 -18.99
N HIS A 7 11.80 -3.98 -19.10
CA HIS A 7 12.00 -3.10 -17.95
C HIS A 7 10.75 -2.95 -17.09
N ALA A 8 9.55 -2.96 -17.69
CA ALA A 8 8.29 -2.87 -16.93
C ALA A 8 8.09 -4.08 -16.02
N PHE A 9 8.38 -5.28 -16.54
CA PHE A 9 8.35 -6.51 -15.76
C PHE A 9 9.41 -6.49 -14.64
N GLY A 10 10.63 -6.03 -14.96
CA GLY A 10 11.70 -5.88 -13.96
C GLY A 10 11.32 -4.96 -12.80
N ILE A 11 10.68 -3.81 -13.08
CA ILE A 11 10.20 -2.87 -12.07
C ILE A 11 9.10 -3.48 -11.21
N SER A 12 8.10 -4.12 -11.84
CA SER A 12 7.00 -4.78 -11.13
C SER A 12 7.52 -5.91 -10.22
N LEU A 13 8.42 -6.76 -10.73
CA LEU A 13 9.02 -7.86 -9.96
C LEU A 13 9.88 -7.33 -8.81
N GLY A 14 10.70 -6.30 -9.07
CA GLY A 14 11.51 -5.63 -8.05
C GLY A 14 10.62 -5.04 -6.94
N GLY A 15 9.51 -4.40 -7.30
CA GLY A 15 8.51 -3.89 -6.35
C GLY A 15 7.87 -5.01 -5.51
N ALA A 16 7.50 -6.13 -6.14
CA ALA A 16 6.95 -7.29 -5.44
C ALA A 16 7.97 -7.93 -4.48
N THR A 17 9.23 -8.05 -4.89
CA THR A 17 10.31 -8.58 -4.06
C THR A 17 10.58 -7.66 -2.85
N ALA A 18 10.65 -6.34 -3.08
CA ALA A 18 10.79 -5.37 -2.00
C ALA A 18 9.60 -5.41 -1.04
N ALA A 19 8.38 -5.55 -1.56
CA ALA A 19 7.17 -5.68 -0.76
C ALA A 19 7.23 -6.93 0.15
N LEU A 20 7.63 -8.08 -0.38
CA LEU A 20 7.81 -9.29 0.42
C LEU A 20 8.84 -9.09 1.54
N ALA A 21 9.98 -8.47 1.24
CA ALA A 21 11.01 -8.17 2.26
C ALA A 21 10.46 -7.28 3.38
N VAL A 22 9.67 -6.25 3.05
CA VAL A 22 9.02 -5.36 4.02
C VAL A 22 8.00 -6.11 4.87
N VAL A 23 7.19 -7.00 4.28
CA VAL A 23 6.23 -7.84 5.02
C VAL A 23 6.95 -8.73 6.02
N PHE A 24 8.02 -9.43 5.60
CA PHE A 24 8.80 -10.27 6.51
C PHE A 24 9.50 -9.47 7.61
N ALA A 25 9.97 -8.26 7.31
CA ALA A 25 10.49 -7.36 8.34
C ALA A 25 9.41 -6.99 9.37
N GLY A 26 8.16 -6.80 8.95
CA GLY A 26 7.02 -6.57 9.84
C GLY A 26 6.75 -7.77 10.76
N VAL A 27 6.76 -8.97 10.21
CA VAL A 27 6.61 -10.21 11.01
C VAL A 27 7.73 -10.33 12.04
N ALA A 28 8.98 -10.07 11.65
CA ALA A 28 10.14 -10.16 12.52
C ALA A 28 10.22 -9.02 13.56
N SER A 29 9.41 -7.96 13.43
CA SER A 29 9.37 -6.84 14.38
C SER A 29 8.36 -7.03 15.52
N GLY A 30 7.54 -8.10 15.48
CA GLY A 30 6.59 -8.44 16.54
C GLY A 30 7.26 -8.97 17.81
N ASP A 31 6.44 -9.32 18.81
CA ASP A 31 6.92 -9.89 20.07
C ASP A 31 7.61 -11.24 19.85
N ILE A 32 8.78 -11.41 20.45
CA ILE A 32 9.57 -12.64 20.35
C ILE A 32 8.93 -13.72 21.22
N ALA A 33 8.61 -14.87 20.64
CA ALA A 33 8.12 -16.02 21.39
C ALA A 33 9.23 -16.60 22.28
N THR A 34 8.82 -17.19 23.40
CA THR A 34 9.74 -17.80 24.40
C THR A 34 10.46 -19.06 23.89
N ASN A 35 10.02 -19.60 22.74
CA ASN A 35 10.53 -20.83 22.14
C ASN A 35 10.74 -20.66 20.64
N LEU A 36 11.91 -21.07 20.14
CA LEU A 36 12.31 -20.99 18.75
C LEU A 36 11.33 -21.68 17.78
N ILE A 37 10.72 -22.80 18.19
CA ILE A 37 9.73 -23.51 17.35
C ILE A 37 8.46 -22.68 17.22
N THR A 38 7.99 -22.12 18.32
CA THR A 38 6.81 -21.25 18.32
C THR A 38 7.06 -19.99 17.51
N GLU A 39 8.24 -19.38 17.64
CA GLU A 39 8.66 -18.26 16.83
C GLU A 39 8.66 -18.60 15.33
N GLY A 40 9.23 -19.73 14.94
CA GLY A 40 9.23 -20.22 13.56
C GLY A 40 7.81 -20.41 13.01
N LEU A 41 6.89 -20.93 13.81
CA LEU A 41 5.49 -21.08 13.41
C LEU A 41 4.79 -19.72 13.26
N TYR A 42 5.09 -18.73 14.09
CA TYR A 42 4.56 -17.38 13.96
C TYR A 42 5.06 -16.71 12.68
N VAL A 43 6.37 -16.77 12.43
CA VAL A 43 6.97 -16.21 11.20
C VAL A 43 6.37 -16.84 9.95
N LEU A 44 6.20 -18.16 9.93
CA LEU A 44 5.55 -18.85 8.81
C LEU A 44 4.07 -18.46 8.67
N GLY A 45 3.30 -18.48 9.75
CA GLY A 45 1.88 -18.16 9.74
C GLY A 45 1.58 -16.73 9.29
N TYR A 46 2.23 -15.76 9.93
CA TYR A 46 2.09 -14.35 9.55
C TYR A 46 2.72 -14.04 8.20
N GLY A 47 3.81 -14.71 7.83
CA GLY A 47 4.40 -14.59 6.49
C GLY A 47 3.42 -15.02 5.40
N VAL A 48 2.77 -16.18 5.55
CA VAL A 48 1.71 -16.64 4.64
C VAL A 48 0.53 -15.67 4.63
N LEU A 49 0.07 -15.22 5.80
CA LEU A 49 -1.00 -14.23 5.90
C LEU A 49 -0.66 -12.93 5.15
N GLY A 50 0.57 -12.43 5.33
CA GLY A 50 1.05 -11.22 4.64
C GLY A 50 1.08 -11.39 3.12
N VAL A 51 1.52 -12.55 2.62
CA VAL A 51 1.47 -12.86 1.18
C VAL A 51 0.03 -12.88 0.67
N VAL A 52 -0.89 -13.52 1.39
CA VAL A 52 -2.32 -13.53 1.03
C VAL A 52 -2.88 -12.11 1.00
N MET A 53 -2.55 -11.27 1.99
CA MET A 53 -2.95 -9.86 2.02
C MET A 53 -2.41 -9.07 0.83
N LEU A 54 -1.14 -9.26 0.43
CA LEU A 54 -0.58 -8.66 -0.78
C LEU A 54 -1.34 -9.08 -2.04
N MET A 55 -1.67 -10.37 -2.17
CA MET A 55 -2.45 -10.89 -3.30
C MET A 55 -3.87 -10.30 -3.32
N CYS A 56 -4.54 -10.22 -2.18
CA CYS A 56 -5.85 -9.59 -2.04
C CYS A 56 -5.80 -8.10 -2.43
N THR A 57 -4.79 -7.35 -1.97
CA THR A 57 -4.64 -5.95 -2.34
C THR A 57 -4.44 -5.79 -3.85
N ARG A 58 -3.60 -6.61 -4.47
CA ARG A 58 -3.41 -6.58 -5.92
C ARG A 58 -4.73 -6.81 -6.64
N TRP A 59 -5.51 -7.79 -6.22
CA TRP A 59 -6.84 -8.05 -6.78
C TRP A 59 -7.78 -6.84 -6.59
N ILE A 60 -7.79 -6.21 -5.41
CA ILE A 60 -8.56 -4.99 -5.12
C ILE A 60 -8.16 -3.86 -6.08
N PHE A 61 -6.86 -3.64 -6.26
CA PHE A 61 -6.37 -2.59 -7.17
C PHE A 61 -6.76 -2.84 -8.62
N ASP A 62 -6.56 -4.05 -9.12
CA ASP A 62 -6.89 -4.42 -10.49
C ASP A 62 -8.40 -4.30 -10.77
N ASN A 63 -9.26 -4.70 -9.82
CA ASN A 63 -10.71 -4.79 -10.06
C ASN A 63 -11.50 -3.59 -9.53
N ILE A 64 -11.02 -2.89 -8.50
CA ILE A 64 -11.77 -1.81 -7.85
C ILE A 64 -11.17 -0.44 -8.16
N VAL A 65 -9.84 -0.28 -8.05
CA VAL A 65 -9.20 1.03 -8.28
C VAL A 65 -9.06 1.31 -9.77
N PHE A 66 -8.59 0.33 -10.53
CA PHE A 66 -8.30 0.43 -11.95
C PHE A 66 -9.07 -0.59 -12.82
N PRO A 67 -10.39 -0.73 -12.70
CA PRO A 67 -11.15 -1.77 -13.39
C PRO A 67 -11.07 -1.71 -14.93
N GLN A 68 -10.55 -0.63 -15.47
CA GLN A 68 -10.42 -0.39 -16.91
C GLN A 68 -8.96 -0.45 -17.40
N ILE A 69 -8.02 -0.81 -16.52
CA ILE A 69 -6.59 -0.91 -16.84
C ILE A 69 -6.15 -2.35 -16.64
N ASP A 70 -5.78 -3.04 -17.70
CA ASP A 70 -5.14 -4.35 -17.59
C ASP A 70 -3.62 -4.15 -17.36
N LEU A 71 -3.25 -3.94 -16.09
CA LEU A 71 -1.85 -3.74 -15.71
C LEU A 71 -0.97 -4.92 -16.12
N LYS A 72 -1.47 -6.16 -16.04
CA LYS A 72 -0.71 -7.36 -16.40
C LYS A 72 -0.37 -7.36 -17.89
N GLN A 73 -1.36 -7.10 -18.75
CA GLN A 73 -1.15 -7.02 -20.17
C GLN A 73 -0.19 -5.87 -20.53
N MET A 74 -0.36 -4.71 -19.93
CA MET A 74 0.50 -3.55 -20.18
C MET A 74 1.95 -3.81 -19.75
N ILE A 75 2.18 -4.45 -18.60
CA ILE A 75 3.51 -4.83 -18.13
C ILE A 75 4.14 -5.85 -19.09
N SER A 76 3.38 -6.84 -19.56
CA SER A 76 3.88 -7.81 -20.54
C SER A 76 4.26 -7.17 -21.88
N GLN A 77 3.61 -6.07 -22.25
CA GLN A 77 3.92 -5.27 -23.42
C GLN A 77 5.06 -4.25 -23.20
N GLY A 78 5.68 -4.22 -22.02
CA GLY A 78 6.81 -3.34 -21.72
C GLY A 78 6.42 -1.93 -21.27
N ASN A 79 5.17 -1.68 -20.86
CA ASN A 79 4.75 -0.36 -20.37
C ASN A 79 5.33 -0.07 -18.99
N ILE A 80 6.38 0.76 -18.94
CA ILE A 80 7.09 1.12 -17.71
C ILE A 80 6.17 1.84 -16.72
N ALA A 81 5.22 2.65 -17.18
CA ALA A 81 4.28 3.34 -16.29
C ALA A 81 3.39 2.34 -15.54
N ALA A 82 2.91 1.29 -16.22
CA ALA A 82 2.15 0.22 -15.58
C ALA A 82 2.98 -0.57 -14.57
N GLY A 83 4.24 -0.91 -14.90
CA GLY A 83 5.17 -1.57 -13.96
C GLY A 83 5.45 -0.72 -12.72
N THR A 84 5.60 0.59 -12.90
CA THR A 84 5.82 1.54 -11.79
C THR A 84 4.59 1.66 -10.88
N LEU A 85 3.39 1.67 -11.43
CA LEU A 85 2.14 1.66 -10.66
C LEU A 85 2.00 0.38 -9.83
N ASP A 86 2.25 -0.78 -10.45
CA ASP A 86 2.18 -2.09 -9.77
C ASP A 86 3.19 -2.15 -8.63
N ALA A 87 4.45 -1.79 -8.88
CA ALA A 87 5.50 -1.75 -7.85
C ALA A 87 5.15 -0.82 -6.69
N GLY A 88 4.69 0.39 -6.99
CA GLY A 88 4.30 1.37 -5.96
C GLY A 88 3.14 0.89 -5.10
N ASN A 89 2.15 0.24 -5.69
CA ASN A 89 1.03 -0.36 -4.98
C ASN A 89 1.47 -1.50 -4.05
N MET A 90 2.33 -2.40 -4.54
CA MET A 90 2.85 -3.51 -3.74
C MET A 90 3.66 -3.01 -2.55
N ILE A 91 4.56 -2.03 -2.75
CA ILE A 91 5.38 -1.45 -1.68
C ILE A 91 4.50 -0.72 -0.66
N ALA A 92 3.55 0.10 -1.11
CA ALA A 92 2.63 0.81 -0.22
C ALA A 92 1.85 -0.16 0.67
N THR A 93 1.32 -1.23 0.08
CA THR A 93 0.60 -2.27 0.82
C THR A 93 1.48 -2.97 1.84
N ALA A 94 2.72 -3.31 1.46
CA ALA A 94 3.66 -3.97 2.34
C ALA A 94 4.02 -3.11 3.57
N ILE A 95 4.18 -1.78 3.39
CA ILE A 95 4.41 -0.83 4.50
C ILE A 95 3.24 -0.85 5.49
N ILE A 96 2.02 -0.96 5.00
CA ILE A 96 0.84 -1.06 5.86
C ILE A 96 0.81 -2.38 6.61
N ILE A 97 1.03 -3.49 5.91
CA ILE A 97 1.07 -4.83 6.52
C ILE A 97 2.18 -4.89 7.57
N PHE A 98 3.36 -4.32 7.29
CA PHE A 98 4.43 -4.15 8.26
C PHE A 98 3.94 -3.46 9.53
N GLY A 99 3.29 -2.30 9.42
CA GLY A 99 2.76 -1.56 10.56
C GLY A 99 1.75 -2.39 11.35
N VAL A 100 0.82 -3.04 10.67
CA VAL A 100 -0.22 -3.87 11.31
C VAL A 100 0.40 -5.04 12.08
N PHE A 101 1.41 -5.70 11.54
CA PHE A 101 2.11 -6.78 12.24
C PHE A 101 2.93 -6.28 13.43
N ALA A 102 3.61 -5.14 13.28
CA ALA A 102 4.40 -4.54 14.35
C ALA A 102 3.55 -4.08 15.56
N TRP A 103 2.26 -3.86 15.37
CA TRP A 103 1.33 -3.47 16.45
C TRP A 103 0.55 -4.64 17.05
N SER A 104 0.61 -5.81 16.43
CA SER A 104 -0.07 -6.98 16.95
C SER A 104 0.72 -7.54 18.13
N THR A 105 0.23 -7.31 19.36
CA THR A 105 0.80 -7.84 20.59
C THR A 105 -0.19 -8.81 21.24
N GLY A 106 0.31 -9.88 21.85
CA GLY A 106 -0.49 -10.83 22.62
C GLY A 106 -0.73 -12.17 21.93
N ASP A 107 -1.80 -12.88 22.34
CA ASP A 107 -2.12 -14.21 21.84
C ASP A 107 -2.40 -14.20 20.33
N TRP A 108 -1.76 -15.11 19.58
CA TRP A 108 -1.78 -15.13 18.12
C TRP A 108 -3.20 -15.18 17.52
N LEU A 109 -4.12 -15.88 18.18
CA LEU A 109 -5.49 -16.05 17.68
C LEU A 109 -6.31 -14.76 17.79
N SER A 110 -6.16 -14.01 18.90
CA SER A 110 -6.78 -12.70 19.07
C SER A 110 -6.13 -11.66 18.16
N SER A 111 -4.83 -11.74 17.95
CA SER A 111 -4.06 -10.84 17.08
C SER A 111 -4.44 -10.96 15.60
N ILE A 112 -4.77 -12.16 15.08
CA ILE A 112 -5.23 -12.32 13.69
C ILE A 112 -6.49 -11.48 13.42
N GLY A 113 -7.46 -11.47 14.34
CA GLY A 113 -8.67 -10.67 14.20
C GLY A 113 -8.38 -9.17 14.08
N VAL A 114 -7.45 -8.67 14.90
CA VAL A 114 -6.99 -7.27 14.85
C VAL A 114 -6.31 -6.99 13.52
N VAL A 115 -5.35 -7.82 13.14
CA VAL A 115 -4.57 -7.70 11.89
C VAL A 115 -5.50 -7.65 10.67
N VAL A 116 -6.43 -8.57 10.56
CA VAL A 116 -7.38 -8.61 9.45
C VAL A 116 -8.29 -7.38 9.48
N GLY A 117 -8.82 -6.99 10.64
CA GLY A 117 -9.67 -5.81 10.78
C GLY A 117 -8.96 -4.52 10.37
N MET A 118 -7.75 -4.29 10.86
CA MET A 118 -6.94 -3.12 10.51
C MET A 118 -6.57 -3.13 9.03
N TYR A 119 -6.23 -4.28 8.47
CA TYR A 119 -5.97 -4.43 7.05
C TYR A 119 -7.19 -4.03 6.20
N LEU A 120 -8.40 -4.48 6.55
CA LEU A 120 -9.63 -4.14 5.80
C LEU A 120 -9.92 -2.64 5.84
N VAL A 121 -9.82 -2.01 7.01
CA VAL A 121 -9.98 -0.54 7.14
C VAL A 121 -8.94 0.19 6.29
N THR A 122 -7.70 -0.28 6.30
CA THR A 122 -6.62 0.32 5.52
C THR A 122 -6.86 0.18 4.02
N GLN A 123 -7.31 -0.99 3.56
CA GLN A 123 -7.65 -1.19 2.14
C GLN A 123 -8.77 -0.24 1.70
N LEU A 124 -9.77 -0.03 2.56
CA LEU A 124 -10.82 0.94 2.28
C LEU A 124 -10.25 2.36 2.12
N LEU A 125 -9.38 2.79 3.03
CA LEU A 125 -8.72 4.11 2.96
C LEU A 125 -7.87 4.24 1.70
N LEU A 126 -7.06 3.24 1.35
CA LEU A 126 -6.25 3.23 0.14
C LEU A 126 -7.10 3.31 -1.14
N VAL A 127 -8.19 2.56 -1.21
CA VAL A 127 -9.11 2.61 -2.35
C VAL A 127 -9.73 4.00 -2.49
N LEU A 128 -10.23 4.57 -1.40
CA LEU A 128 -10.86 5.90 -1.40
C LEU A 128 -9.88 6.97 -1.86
N ILE A 129 -8.66 6.97 -1.32
CA ILE A 129 -7.66 7.98 -1.67
C ILE A 129 -7.14 7.81 -3.10
N SER A 130 -6.97 6.57 -3.56
CA SER A 130 -6.55 6.27 -4.93
C SER A 130 -7.59 6.75 -5.93
N ARG A 131 -8.87 6.46 -5.69
CA ARG A 131 -9.97 6.97 -6.51
C ARG A 131 -10.07 8.50 -6.49
N TYR A 132 -9.87 9.11 -5.33
CA TYR A 132 -9.81 10.56 -5.22
C TYR A 132 -8.71 11.13 -6.13
N ARG A 133 -7.50 10.56 -6.11
CA ARG A 133 -6.36 11.00 -6.95
C ARG A 133 -6.62 10.80 -8.44
N VAL A 134 -7.19 9.69 -8.84
CA VAL A 134 -7.59 9.43 -10.24
C VAL A 134 -8.60 10.47 -10.71
N ASN A 135 -9.63 10.76 -9.90
CA ASN A 135 -10.64 11.75 -10.22
C ASN A 135 -10.06 13.19 -10.25
N LEU A 136 -9.14 13.50 -9.34
CA LEU A 136 -8.45 14.79 -9.30
C LEU A 136 -7.61 15.01 -10.56
N PHE A 137 -6.94 13.95 -11.05
CA PHE A 137 -6.21 13.99 -12.30
C PHE A 137 -7.12 14.37 -13.47
N ALA A 138 -8.26 13.70 -13.62
CA ALA A 138 -9.22 13.99 -14.69
C ALA A 138 -9.73 15.43 -14.63
N LYS A 139 -10.08 15.94 -13.43
CA LYS A 139 -10.52 17.33 -13.24
C LYS A 139 -9.45 18.35 -13.64
N ARG A 140 -8.17 18.09 -13.32
CA ARG A 140 -7.06 19.01 -13.60
C ARG A 140 -6.59 18.96 -15.07
N ASN A 141 -6.86 17.87 -15.79
CA ASN A 141 -6.40 17.63 -17.15
C ASN A 141 -7.54 17.67 -18.19
N LYS A 142 -8.51 18.56 -18.01
CA LYS A 142 -9.61 18.81 -18.97
C LYS A 142 -10.41 17.55 -19.33
N GLY A 143 -10.61 16.66 -18.37
CA GLY A 143 -11.35 15.42 -18.55
C GLY A 143 -10.54 14.25 -19.11
N ARG A 144 -9.23 14.40 -19.32
CA ARG A 144 -8.37 13.29 -19.74
C ARG A 144 -8.36 12.21 -18.66
N PHE A 145 -8.63 10.97 -19.05
CA PHE A 145 -8.65 9.86 -18.10
C PHE A 145 -7.22 9.46 -17.68
N PHE A 146 -7.07 9.10 -16.41
CA PHE A 146 -5.81 8.59 -15.86
C PHE A 146 -5.34 7.35 -16.63
N ARG A 147 -6.28 6.46 -16.98
CA ARG A 147 -6.04 5.27 -17.80
C ARG A 147 -5.30 5.59 -19.10
N ASP A 148 -5.78 6.59 -19.84
CA ASP A 148 -5.23 6.90 -21.16
C ASP A 148 -3.79 7.40 -21.04
N ALA A 149 -3.50 8.21 -20.01
CA ALA A 149 -2.14 8.67 -19.74
C ALA A 149 -1.19 7.50 -19.36
N ILE A 150 -1.67 6.50 -18.62
CA ILE A 150 -0.87 5.31 -18.32
C ILE A 150 -0.69 4.43 -19.56
N ASN A 151 -1.73 4.24 -20.37
CA ASN A 151 -1.64 3.50 -21.63
C ASN A 151 -0.61 4.12 -22.59
N GLU A 152 -0.50 5.43 -22.63
CA GLU A 152 0.50 6.17 -23.41
C GLU A 152 1.91 6.11 -22.79
N GLY A 153 2.10 5.42 -21.65
CA GLY A 153 3.39 5.24 -21.02
C GLY A 153 3.88 6.44 -20.19
N ASN A 154 2.98 7.24 -19.61
CA ASN A 154 3.37 8.40 -18.79
C ASN A 154 3.98 7.96 -17.45
N VAL A 155 5.30 7.71 -17.47
CA VAL A 155 6.08 7.26 -16.31
C VAL A 155 6.10 8.33 -15.21
N ALA A 156 6.15 9.62 -15.55
CA ALA A 156 6.16 10.69 -14.55
C ALA A 156 4.86 10.70 -13.72
N LEU A 157 3.72 10.48 -14.37
CA LEU A 157 2.43 10.33 -13.68
C LEU A 157 2.41 9.09 -12.78
N ALA A 158 2.94 7.97 -13.27
CA ALA A 158 3.01 6.72 -12.51
C ALA A 158 3.88 6.85 -11.25
N ILE A 159 5.07 7.44 -11.38
CA ILE A 159 5.98 7.72 -10.24
C ILE A 159 5.30 8.62 -9.21
N ARG A 160 4.64 9.69 -9.66
CA ARG A 160 3.92 10.61 -8.78
C ARG A 160 2.79 9.91 -8.02
N PHE A 161 2.05 9.03 -8.70
CA PHE A 161 0.98 8.26 -8.08
C PHE A 161 1.54 7.25 -7.08
N ALA A 162 2.57 6.49 -7.45
CA ALA A 162 3.25 5.52 -6.59
C ALA A 162 3.84 6.20 -5.34
N GLY A 163 4.53 7.32 -5.50
CA GLY A 163 5.08 8.10 -4.38
C GLY A 163 4.00 8.59 -3.42
N PHE A 164 2.85 9.02 -3.96
CA PHE A 164 1.71 9.41 -3.13
C PHE A 164 1.13 8.22 -2.35
N GLN A 165 1.02 7.05 -2.97
CA GLN A 165 0.56 5.84 -2.28
C GLN A 165 1.51 5.42 -1.16
N ILE A 166 2.81 5.44 -1.42
CA ILE A 166 3.84 5.12 -0.42
C ILE A 166 3.79 6.12 0.74
N GLY A 167 3.69 7.43 0.47
CA GLY A 167 3.54 8.46 1.49
C GLY A 167 2.27 8.28 2.33
N THR A 168 1.16 7.93 1.69
CA THR A 168 -0.10 7.58 2.37
C THR A 168 0.06 6.36 3.26
N ALA A 169 0.71 5.32 2.76
CA ALA A 169 0.96 4.08 3.50
C ALA A 169 1.85 4.31 4.74
N LEU A 170 2.88 5.14 4.61
CA LEU A 170 3.73 5.55 5.73
C LEU A 170 2.94 6.31 6.80
N ALA A 171 2.08 7.24 6.41
CA ALA A 171 1.23 7.98 7.33
C ALA A 171 0.28 7.05 8.10
N ILE A 172 -0.38 6.13 7.41
CA ILE A 172 -1.27 5.13 8.03
C ILE A 172 -0.46 4.20 8.93
N SER A 173 0.70 3.72 8.48
CA SER A 173 1.58 2.87 9.28
C SER A 173 2.04 3.57 10.55
N THR A 174 2.36 4.85 10.51
CA THR A 174 2.80 5.62 11.69
C THR A 174 1.67 5.84 12.70
N SER A 175 0.40 5.83 12.28
CA SER A 175 -0.74 6.10 13.16
C SER A 175 -0.86 5.11 14.32
N GLY A 176 -0.40 3.87 14.15
CA GLY A 176 -0.40 2.88 15.21
C GLY A 176 0.51 3.20 16.39
N ASN A 177 1.58 3.94 16.15
CA ASN A 177 2.48 4.40 17.22
C ASN A 177 1.89 5.55 18.06
N LEU A 178 0.79 6.13 17.63
CA LEU A 178 0.11 7.25 18.29
C LEU A 178 -1.14 6.81 19.08
N VAL A 179 -1.45 5.52 19.05
CA VAL A 179 -2.65 4.96 19.70
C VAL A 179 -2.23 3.87 20.67
N VAL A 180 -2.81 3.89 21.87
CA VAL A 180 -2.66 2.81 22.84
C VAL A 180 -3.77 1.79 22.59
N PHE A 181 -3.39 0.56 22.23
CA PHE A 181 -4.33 -0.54 22.05
C PHE A 181 -4.70 -1.13 23.42
N GLY A 182 -5.98 -1.01 23.79
CA GLY A 182 -6.52 -1.53 25.04
C GLY A 182 -7.27 -2.85 24.85
N SER A 183 -7.91 -3.32 25.92
CA SER A 183 -8.71 -4.56 25.93
C SER A 183 -9.98 -4.47 25.07
N ASP A 184 -10.49 -3.26 24.80
CA ASP A 184 -11.62 -3.03 23.90
C ASP A 184 -11.10 -2.88 22.47
N LEU A 185 -11.25 -3.95 21.70
CA LEU A 185 -10.83 -4.04 20.31
C LEU A 185 -11.49 -3.01 19.41
N VAL A 186 -12.81 -2.80 19.59
CA VAL A 186 -13.59 -1.88 18.73
C VAL A 186 -13.13 -0.45 18.96
N LEU A 187 -12.95 -0.06 20.23
CA LEU A 187 -12.46 1.26 20.58
C LEU A 187 -11.03 1.50 20.10
N SER A 188 -10.17 0.49 20.20
CA SER A 188 -8.78 0.55 19.74
C SER A 188 -8.70 0.76 18.22
N ILE A 189 -9.43 -0.04 17.44
CA ILE A 189 -9.49 0.10 15.98
C ILE A 189 -10.12 1.45 15.58
N ALA A 190 -11.18 1.89 16.26
CA ALA A 190 -11.81 3.18 15.95
C ALA A 190 -10.86 4.36 16.24
N SER A 191 -10.17 4.34 17.37
CA SER A 191 -9.18 5.37 17.72
C SER A 191 -8.04 5.43 16.70
N TRP A 192 -7.52 4.27 16.34
CA TRP A 192 -6.51 4.16 15.30
C TRP A 192 -7.00 4.69 13.95
N ALA A 193 -8.20 4.32 13.52
CA ALA A 193 -8.77 4.77 12.27
C ALA A 193 -8.95 6.29 12.21
N ILE A 194 -9.34 6.93 13.32
CA ILE A 194 -9.45 8.39 13.43
C ILE A 194 -8.06 9.03 13.25
N VAL A 195 -7.04 8.55 13.96
CA VAL A 195 -5.67 9.08 13.84
C VAL A 195 -5.12 8.87 12.44
N ALA A 196 -5.31 7.70 11.85
CA ALA A 196 -4.92 7.40 10.48
C ALA A 196 -5.59 8.36 9.49
N PHE A 197 -6.88 8.64 9.66
CA PHE A 197 -7.62 9.58 8.82
C PHE A 197 -7.09 11.02 8.93
N VAL A 198 -6.78 11.47 10.14
CA VAL A 198 -6.18 12.82 10.38
C VAL A 198 -4.82 12.93 9.70
N LEU A 199 -3.94 11.93 9.86
CA LEU A 199 -2.63 11.91 9.20
C LEU A 199 -2.76 11.86 7.67
N LEU A 200 -3.73 11.13 7.18
CA LEU A 200 -4.06 11.07 5.76
C LEU A 200 -4.43 12.45 5.19
N ILE A 201 -5.30 13.19 5.90
CA ILE A 201 -5.63 14.58 5.52
C ILE A 201 -4.35 15.42 5.51
N GLY A 202 -3.49 15.28 6.49
CA GLY A 202 -2.20 15.97 6.55
C GLY A 202 -1.34 15.69 5.30
N VAL A 203 -1.20 14.43 4.90
CA VAL A 203 -0.47 14.04 3.68
C VAL A 203 -1.09 14.65 2.43
N ILE A 204 -2.43 14.64 2.32
CA ILE A 204 -3.12 15.25 1.17
C ILE A 204 -2.81 16.75 1.11
N VAL A 205 -2.98 17.47 2.22
CA VAL A 205 -2.77 18.91 2.28
C VAL A 205 -1.31 19.26 1.95
N LEU A 206 -0.35 18.58 2.59
CA LEU A 206 1.07 18.79 2.32
C LEU A 206 1.43 18.49 0.88
N THR A 207 0.91 17.40 0.30
CA THR A 207 1.15 17.06 -1.11
C THR A 207 0.60 18.17 -2.03
N LEU A 208 -0.60 18.69 -1.77
CA LEU A 208 -1.18 19.77 -2.55
C LEU A 208 -0.38 21.08 -2.44
N LEU A 209 0.16 21.39 -1.25
CA LEU A 209 1.04 22.53 -1.04
C LEU A 209 2.36 22.40 -1.79
N ILE A 210 3.02 21.22 -1.69
CA ILE A 210 4.27 20.94 -2.42
C ILE A 210 4.02 21.00 -3.92
N GLU A 211 2.94 20.42 -4.42
CA GLU A 211 2.56 20.51 -5.84
C GLU A 211 2.41 21.97 -6.28
N LYS A 212 1.79 22.80 -5.46
CA LYS A 212 1.63 24.23 -5.75
C LYS A 212 2.97 24.95 -5.82
N VAL A 213 3.84 24.73 -4.83
CA VAL A 213 5.19 25.34 -4.78
C VAL A 213 6.04 24.89 -5.97
N VAL A 214 6.08 23.59 -6.26
CA VAL A 214 6.92 23.04 -7.35
C VAL A 214 6.42 23.44 -8.73
N LEU A 215 5.10 23.47 -8.94
CA LEU A 215 4.54 23.76 -10.27
C LEU A 215 4.38 25.26 -10.56
N TYR A 216 4.23 26.10 -9.53
CA TYR A 216 3.93 27.51 -9.72
C TYR A 216 5.02 28.45 -9.16
N GLY A 217 6.08 27.91 -8.55
CA GLY A 217 7.24 28.69 -8.10
C GLY A 217 6.92 29.74 -7.01
N ILE A 218 5.90 29.45 -6.16
CA ILE A 218 5.47 30.35 -5.09
C ILE A 218 6.00 29.86 -3.76
#